data_b84e8a709f0bbc2e6adde76bf5885756
#
_entry.id   b84e8a709f0bbc2e6adde76bf5885756
#
_cell.length_a   1.000
_cell.length_b   1.000
_cell.length_c   1.000
_cell.angle_alpha   90.00
_cell.angle_beta   90.00
_cell.angle_gamma   90.00
#
_symmetry.space_group_name_H-M   'P 1'
#
loop_
_entity.id
_entity.type
_entity.pdbx_description
1 polymer ?
#
loop_
_entity_poly.entity_id
_entity_poly.type
_entity_poly.pdbx_seq_one_letter_code
_entity_poly.pdbx_strand_id
1 'polypeptide(L)'
;DLFRANIGEGTPLGVEAKQYIDAGKLVPTDVTARMVESRLDEADAADGFLLDGFPRTVEQAEILTDLLSKKGLKLDGVLNFRVSEDVVVERMLARGRADDTEETIRTRLQVYRDETAPLIEHYEGQLINVEAEGEIEEINARALAAINDHVEG
;
A
#
# COMPACT_ATOMS: atom_id res chain seq x y z
N ASP A 1 -6.99 -7.05 1.26
CA ASP A 1 -7.66 -7.99 0.34
C ASP A 1 -6.88 -9.30 0.18
N LEU A 2 -5.55 -9.24 0.11
CA LEU A 2 -4.72 -10.44 0.00
C LEU A 2 -4.86 -11.35 1.23
N PHE A 3 -4.88 -10.78 2.44
CA PHE A 3 -5.14 -11.54 3.67
C PHE A 3 -6.51 -12.21 3.62
N ARG A 4 -7.54 -11.45 3.25
CA ARG A 4 -8.91 -11.98 3.15
C ARG A 4 -9.01 -13.12 2.16
N ALA A 5 -8.38 -12.99 1.00
CA ALA A 5 -8.37 -14.03 -0.02
C ALA A 5 -7.70 -15.32 0.49
N ASN A 6 -6.51 -15.20 1.08
CA ASN A 6 -5.78 -16.35 1.61
C ASN A 6 -6.51 -17.05 2.75
N ILE A 7 -7.10 -16.29 3.66
CA ILE A 7 -7.89 -16.83 4.78
C ILE A 7 -9.14 -17.52 4.25
N GLY A 8 -9.85 -16.89 3.31
CA GLY A 8 -11.07 -17.44 2.72
C GLY A 8 -10.85 -18.72 1.95
N GLU A 9 -9.72 -18.83 1.25
CA GLU A 9 -9.35 -20.03 0.49
C GLU A 9 -8.69 -21.12 1.35
N GLY A 10 -8.33 -20.78 2.60
CA GLY A 10 -7.68 -21.72 3.51
C GLY A 10 -6.27 -22.10 3.10
N THR A 11 -5.53 -21.20 2.43
CA THR A 11 -4.14 -21.45 2.06
C THR A 11 -3.27 -21.63 3.31
N PRO A 12 -2.12 -22.33 3.23
CA PRO A 12 -1.22 -22.44 4.38
C PRO A 12 -0.80 -21.06 4.97
N LEU A 13 -0.54 -20.08 4.11
CA LEU A 13 -0.21 -18.72 4.56
C LEU A 13 -1.42 -18.02 5.18
N GLY A 14 -2.61 -18.26 4.66
CA GLY A 14 -3.86 -17.74 5.23
C GLY A 14 -4.14 -18.32 6.62
N VAL A 15 -3.93 -19.59 6.81
CA VAL A 15 -4.07 -20.27 8.11
C VAL A 15 -3.06 -19.69 9.11
N GLU A 16 -1.81 -19.52 8.71
CA GLU A 16 -0.76 -18.94 9.54
C GLU A 16 -1.10 -17.50 9.94
N ALA A 17 -1.49 -16.66 8.99
CA ALA A 17 -1.88 -15.26 9.25
C ALA A 17 -3.08 -15.17 10.20
N LYS A 18 -4.08 -16.04 10.01
CA LYS A 18 -5.29 -16.07 10.85
C LYS A 18 -4.97 -16.30 12.32
N GLN A 19 -3.98 -17.12 12.63
CA GLN A 19 -3.57 -17.37 14.01
C GLN A 19 -3.15 -16.10 14.74
N TYR A 20 -2.41 -15.20 14.05
CA TYR A 20 -2.02 -13.90 14.61
C TYR A 20 -3.20 -12.95 14.74
N ILE A 21 -4.05 -12.89 13.72
CA ILE A 21 -5.23 -12.02 13.71
C ILE A 21 -6.21 -12.42 14.83
N ASP A 22 -6.50 -13.70 14.98
CA ASP A 22 -7.41 -14.21 16.00
C ASP A 22 -6.87 -13.99 17.42
N ALA A 23 -5.55 -13.95 17.59
CA ALA A 23 -4.88 -13.64 18.84
C ALA A 23 -4.74 -12.13 19.11
N GLY A 24 -5.24 -11.28 18.22
CA GLY A 24 -5.10 -9.83 18.33
C GLY A 24 -3.69 -9.31 18.09
N LYS A 25 -2.84 -10.10 17.44
CA LYS A 25 -1.44 -9.76 17.14
C LYS A 25 -1.29 -9.30 15.70
N LEU A 26 -0.27 -8.50 15.45
CA LEU A 26 0.10 -8.12 14.09
C LEU A 26 0.69 -9.33 13.35
N VAL A 27 0.33 -9.48 12.09
CA VAL A 27 0.91 -10.51 11.24
C VAL A 27 2.39 -10.16 11.00
N PRO A 28 3.32 -11.09 11.24
CA PRO A 28 4.75 -10.83 11.01
C PRO A 28 5.04 -10.43 9.56
N THR A 29 6.02 -9.57 9.38
CA THR A 29 6.43 -9.06 8.06
C THR A 29 6.81 -10.19 7.10
N ASP A 30 7.46 -11.24 7.58
CA ASP A 30 7.83 -12.38 6.73
C ASP A 30 6.63 -13.15 6.18
N VAL A 31 5.55 -13.26 6.96
CA VAL A 31 4.29 -13.89 6.50
C VAL A 31 3.66 -13.03 5.40
N THR A 32 3.60 -11.72 5.62
CA THR A 32 3.09 -10.77 4.62
C THR A 32 3.92 -10.84 3.33
N ALA A 33 5.24 -10.85 3.45
CA ALA A 33 6.15 -10.94 2.31
C ALA A 33 5.93 -12.24 1.52
N ARG A 34 5.76 -13.37 2.19
CA ARG A 34 5.49 -14.66 1.54
C ARG A 34 4.14 -14.66 0.80
N MET A 35 3.14 -13.97 1.35
CA MET A 35 1.85 -13.81 0.65
C MET A 35 2.00 -12.98 -0.62
N VAL A 36 2.73 -11.89 -0.56
CA VAL A 36 3.01 -11.04 -1.73
C VAL A 36 3.78 -11.84 -2.77
N GLU A 37 4.80 -12.59 -2.37
CA GLU A 37 5.58 -13.45 -3.25
C GLU A 37 4.69 -14.48 -3.97
N SER A 38 3.85 -15.17 -3.21
CA SER A 38 2.92 -16.15 -3.77
C SER A 38 1.95 -15.51 -4.78
N ARG A 39 1.46 -14.30 -4.49
CA ARG A 39 0.57 -13.58 -5.40
C ARG A 39 1.27 -13.16 -6.69
N LEU A 40 2.52 -12.72 -6.60
CA LEU A 40 3.32 -12.32 -7.77
C LEU A 40 3.70 -13.51 -8.66
N ASP A 41 3.69 -14.73 -8.11
CA ASP A 41 3.93 -15.95 -8.89
C ASP A 41 2.72 -16.39 -9.71
N GLU A 42 1.53 -15.81 -9.47
CA GLU A 42 0.35 -16.14 -10.26
C GLU A 42 0.46 -15.58 -11.68
N ALA A 43 -0.15 -16.27 -12.64
CA ALA A 43 -0.02 -15.98 -14.07
C ALA A 43 -0.48 -14.56 -14.45
N ASP A 44 -1.49 -14.02 -13.78
CA ASP A 44 -2.02 -12.69 -14.06
C ASP A 44 -1.09 -11.55 -13.63
N ALA A 45 -0.11 -11.83 -12.77
CA ALA A 45 0.92 -10.86 -12.37
C ALA A 45 2.12 -10.82 -13.33
N ALA A 46 2.20 -11.75 -14.28
CA ALA A 46 3.34 -11.81 -15.22
C ALA A 46 3.48 -10.59 -16.11
N ASP A 47 2.36 -9.97 -16.50
CA ASP A 47 2.34 -8.78 -17.37
C ASP A 47 2.45 -7.45 -16.60
N GLY A 48 2.42 -7.51 -15.29
CA GLY A 48 2.52 -6.35 -14.44
C GLY A 48 1.66 -6.47 -13.19
N PHE A 49 1.90 -5.61 -12.23
CA PHE A 49 1.18 -5.62 -10.95
C PHE A 49 1.12 -4.23 -10.33
N LEU A 50 0.14 -4.04 -9.46
CA LEU A 50 0.00 -2.87 -8.61
C LEU A 50 -0.12 -3.34 -7.17
N LEU A 51 0.75 -2.85 -6.29
CA LEU A 51 0.69 -3.13 -4.86
C LEU A 51 0.05 -1.95 -4.13
N ASP A 52 -0.98 -2.25 -3.36
CA ASP A 52 -1.69 -1.27 -2.54
C ASP A 52 -1.64 -1.72 -1.08
N GLY A 53 -1.11 -0.86 -0.23
CA GLY A 53 -0.98 -1.14 1.20
C GLY A 53 0.28 -1.93 1.60
N PHE A 54 1.18 -2.22 0.67
CA PHE A 54 2.47 -2.83 0.92
C PHE A 54 3.47 -2.34 -0.14
N PRO A 55 4.70 -1.96 0.21
CA PRO A 55 5.24 -1.84 1.57
C PRO A 55 4.66 -0.64 2.33
N ARG A 56 4.71 -0.71 3.66
CA ARG A 56 4.32 0.39 4.55
C ARG A 56 5.47 0.93 5.37
N THR A 57 6.58 0.21 5.43
CA THR A 57 7.79 0.58 6.15
C THR A 57 9.01 0.38 5.28
N VAL A 58 10.13 0.99 5.64
CA VAL A 58 11.41 0.81 4.93
C VAL A 58 11.85 -0.66 4.98
N GLU A 59 11.65 -1.33 6.11
CA GLU A 59 11.96 -2.77 6.22
C GLU A 59 11.18 -3.59 5.18
N GLN A 60 9.89 -3.33 5.05
CA GLN A 60 9.06 -4.00 4.03
C GLN A 60 9.50 -3.64 2.61
N ALA A 61 9.92 -2.39 2.39
CA ALA A 61 10.42 -1.95 1.10
C ALA A 61 11.70 -2.69 0.69
N GLU A 62 12.61 -2.89 1.63
CA GLU A 62 13.84 -3.65 1.41
C GLU A 62 13.54 -5.13 1.09
N ILE A 63 12.62 -5.72 1.81
CA ILE A 63 12.16 -7.10 1.56
C ILE A 63 11.54 -7.22 0.16
N LEU A 64 10.71 -6.25 -0.22
CA LEU A 64 10.13 -6.23 -1.57
C LEU A 64 11.19 -6.12 -2.65
N THR A 65 12.19 -5.27 -2.45
CA THR A 65 13.30 -5.11 -3.40
C THR A 65 14.04 -6.43 -3.60
N ASP A 66 14.36 -7.14 -2.51
CA ASP A 66 15.03 -8.43 -2.58
C ASP A 66 14.17 -9.48 -3.28
N LEU A 67 12.88 -9.51 -2.96
CA LEU A 67 11.92 -10.44 -3.54
C LEU A 67 11.80 -10.24 -5.06
N LEU A 68 11.67 -9.01 -5.51
CA LEU A 68 11.58 -8.68 -6.92
C LEU A 68 12.90 -8.98 -7.66
N SER A 69 14.04 -8.68 -7.02
CA SER A 69 15.36 -8.96 -7.58
C SER A 69 15.54 -10.46 -7.86
N LYS A 70 15.11 -11.30 -6.93
CA LYS A 70 15.15 -12.77 -7.09
C LYS A 70 14.31 -13.26 -8.28
N LYS A 71 13.27 -12.52 -8.63
CA LYS A 71 12.38 -12.83 -9.76
C LYS A 71 12.82 -12.17 -11.06
N GLY A 72 13.90 -11.39 -11.04
CA GLY A 72 14.35 -10.59 -12.19
C GLY A 72 13.45 -9.41 -12.51
N LEU A 73 12.70 -8.94 -11.51
CA LEU A 73 11.74 -7.84 -11.63
C LEU A 73 12.23 -6.61 -10.89
N LYS A 74 11.64 -5.46 -11.20
CA LYS A 74 11.89 -4.21 -10.49
C LYS A 74 10.60 -3.40 -10.42
N LEU A 75 10.54 -2.45 -9.47
CA LEU A 75 9.46 -1.48 -9.44
C LEU A 75 9.71 -0.42 -10.51
N ASP A 76 8.71 -0.15 -11.33
CA ASP A 76 8.77 0.92 -12.34
C ASP A 76 8.53 2.29 -11.73
N GLY A 77 7.76 2.36 -10.66
CA GLY A 77 7.48 3.60 -9.96
C GLY A 77 6.65 3.38 -8.70
N VAL A 78 6.60 4.42 -7.89
CA VAL A 78 5.79 4.45 -6.65
C VAL A 78 4.83 5.63 -6.76
N LEU A 79 3.54 5.32 -6.80
CA LEU A 79 2.49 6.33 -6.89
C LEU A 79 2.21 6.90 -5.51
N ASN A 80 2.47 8.18 -5.34
CA ASN A 80 2.24 8.89 -4.09
C ASN A 80 1.09 9.89 -4.25
N PHE A 81 -0.04 9.60 -3.64
CA PHE A 81 -1.18 10.50 -3.64
C PHE A 81 -0.98 11.58 -2.59
N ARG A 82 -0.93 12.84 -3.02
CA ARG A 82 -0.78 13.99 -2.17
C ARG A 82 -2.14 14.63 -1.91
N VAL A 83 -2.49 14.73 -0.64
CA VAL A 83 -3.76 15.31 -0.21
C VAL A 83 -3.52 16.08 1.08
N SER A 84 -4.20 17.23 1.25
CA SER A 84 -4.11 17.99 2.50
C SER A 84 -4.73 17.21 3.66
N GLU A 85 -4.17 17.39 4.85
CA GLU A 85 -4.68 16.74 6.06
C GLU A 85 -6.16 17.11 6.31
N ASP A 86 -6.52 18.35 6.10
CA ASP A 86 -7.89 18.83 6.29
C ASP A 86 -8.89 18.11 5.38
N VAL A 87 -8.52 17.86 4.12
CA VAL A 87 -9.36 17.11 3.18
C VAL A 87 -9.52 15.66 3.63
N VAL A 88 -8.45 15.03 4.11
CA VAL A 88 -8.51 13.66 4.65
C VAL A 88 -9.43 13.58 5.86
N VAL A 89 -9.28 14.52 6.80
CA VAL A 89 -10.14 14.59 8.00
C VAL A 89 -11.61 14.74 7.60
N GLU A 90 -11.90 15.64 6.67
CA GLU A 90 -13.26 15.87 6.17
C GLU A 90 -13.85 14.60 5.56
N ARG A 91 -13.08 13.90 4.71
CA ARG A 91 -13.52 12.67 4.08
C ARG A 91 -13.78 11.55 5.09
N MET A 92 -12.93 11.42 6.11
CA MET A 92 -13.10 10.41 7.16
C MET A 92 -14.30 10.71 8.06
N LEU A 93 -14.53 11.98 8.42
CA LEU A 93 -15.71 12.38 9.17
C LEU A 93 -17.00 12.14 8.37
N ALA A 94 -16.98 12.42 7.08
CA ALA A 94 -18.12 12.17 6.19
C ALA A 94 -18.45 10.68 6.05
N ARG A 95 -17.44 9.79 6.20
CA ARG A 95 -17.64 8.35 6.22
C ARG A 95 -18.48 7.87 7.40
N GLY A 96 -18.44 8.59 8.52
CA GLY A 96 -19.37 8.40 9.64
C GLY A 96 -19.15 7.17 10.52
N ARG A 97 -17.92 6.66 10.61
CA ARG A 97 -17.61 5.57 11.56
C ARG A 97 -17.68 6.09 12.99
N ALA A 98 -18.21 5.27 13.90
CA ALA A 98 -18.50 5.67 15.30
C ALA A 98 -17.26 6.13 16.09
N ASP A 99 -16.10 5.58 15.79
CA ASP A 99 -14.80 5.91 16.42
C ASP A 99 -14.01 7.00 15.70
N ASP A 100 -14.53 7.53 14.58
CA ASP A 100 -13.88 8.58 13.80
C ASP A 100 -14.23 9.97 14.38
N THR A 101 -13.42 10.42 15.33
CA THR A 101 -13.44 11.81 15.82
C THR A 101 -12.28 12.57 15.16
N GLU A 102 -12.37 13.89 15.09
CA GLU A 102 -11.30 14.72 14.52
C GLU A 102 -9.95 14.45 15.20
N GLU A 103 -9.94 14.37 16.54
CA GLU A 103 -8.74 14.10 17.31
C GLU A 103 -8.14 12.73 16.97
N THR A 104 -8.95 11.68 16.94
CA THR A 104 -8.52 10.32 16.62
C THR A 104 -7.96 10.25 15.20
N ILE A 105 -8.63 10.87 14.24
CA ILE A 105 -8.20 10.92 12.84
C ILE A 105 -6.85 11.61 12.72
N ARG A 106 -6.68 12.78 13.37
CA ARG A 106 -5.42 13.54 13.30
C ARG A 106 -4.27 12.76 13.95
N THR A 107 -4.53 12.04 15.03
CA THR A 107 -3.52 11.16 15.67
C THR A 107 -3.09 10.05 14.72
N ARG A 108 -4.03 9.38 14.05
CA ARG A 108 -3.72 8.34 13.05
C ARG A 108 -2.91 8.90 11.88
N LEU A 109 -3.24 10.10 11.41
CA LEU A 109 -2.51 10.76 10.33
C LEU A 109 -1.08 11.12 10.73
N GLN A 110 -0.87 11.52 12.00
CA GLN A 110 0.47 11.80 12.50
C GLN A 110 1.34 10.54 12.50
N VAL A 111 0.80 9.42 13.00
CA VAL A 111 1.49 8.11 12.97
C VAL A 111 1.80 7.69 11.54
N TYR A 112 0.84 7.85 10.65
CA TYR A 112 1.02 7.55 9.23
C TYR A 112 2.16 8.35 8.61
N ARG A 113 2.21 9.67 8.87
CA ARG A 113 3.29 10.53 8.37
C ARG A 113 4.65 10.11 8.90
N ASP A 114 4.74 9.80 10.20
CA ASP A 114 5.99 9.38 10.83
C ASP A 114 6.52 8.07 10.24
N GLU A 115 5.65 7.15 9.88
CA GLU A 115 6.02 5.88 9.25
C GLU A 115 6.26 6.01 7.75
N THR A 116 5.51 6.88 7.08
CA THR A 116 5.53 7.02 5.62
C THR A 116 6.63 7.94 5.13
N ALA A 117 7.02 8.96 5.89
CA ALA A 117 8.08 9.88 5.48
C ALA A 117 9.40 9.16 5.15
N PRO A 118 9.91 8.21 5.99
CA PRO A 118 11.10 7.44 5.63
C PRO A 118 10.92 6.58 4.37
N LEU A 119 9.71 6.06 4.16
CA LEU A 119 9.40 5.26 2.98
C LEU A 119 9.43 6.10 1.70
N ILE A 120 8.88 7.31 1.75
CA ILE A 120 8.90 8.26 0.63
C ILE A 120 10.35 8.62 0.28
N GLU A 121 11.19 8.89 1.27
CA GLU A 121 12.62 9.14 1.08
C GLU A 121 13.33 7.95 0.43
N HIS A 122 12.99 6.74 0.86
CA HIS A 122 13.56 5.50 0.31
C HIS A 122 13.31 5.37 -1.20
N TYR A 123 12.15 5.83 -1.67
CA TYR A 123 11.75 5.75 -3.07
C TYR A 123 11.89 7.07 -3.84
N GLU A 124 12.64 8.03 -3.33
CA GLU A 124 12.73 9.39 -3.91
C GLU A 124 12.91 9.42 -5.43
N GLY A 125 13.78 8.57 -5.96
CA GLY A 125 14.06 8.52 -7.41
C GLY A 125 12.96 7.86 -8.25
N GLN A 126 11.96 7.26 -7.63
CA GLN A 126 10.90 6.51 -8.30
C GLN A 126 9.49 7.06 -8.01
N LEU A 127 9.40 8.17 -7.28
CA LEU A 127 8.10 8.74 -6.89
C LEU A 127 7.36 9.38 -8.07
N ILE A 128 6.09 9.04 -8.16
CA ILE A 128 5.12 9.65 -9.07
C ILE A 128 4.09 10.36 -8.18
N ASN A 129 4.23 11.67 -8.03
CA ASN A 129 3.35 12.46 -7.17
C ASN A 129 2.07 12.83 -7.92
N VAL A 130 0.92 12.56 -7.30
CA VAL A 130 -0.41 12.87 -7.85
C VAL A 130 -1.21 13.63 -6.81
N GLU A 131 -1.73 14.79 -7.20
CA GLU A 131 -2.65 15.55 -6.35
C GLU A 131 -3.99 14.82 -6.25
N ALA A 132 -4.35 14.38 -5.04
CA ALA A 132 -5.53 13.57 -4.77
C ALA A 132 -6.68 14.40 -4.20
N GLU A 133 -6.83 15.63 -4.68
CA GLU A 133 -7.93 16.52 -4.33
C GLU A 133 -8.88 16.68 -5.53
N GLY A 134 -10.18 16.77 -5.25
CA GLY A 134 -11.22 16.89 -6.25
C GLY A 134 -12.04 15.62 -6.41
N GLU A 135 -12.68 15.46 -7.55
CA GLU A 135 -13.50 14.30 -7.84
C GLU A 135 -12.64 13.07 -8.17
N ILE A 136 -13.18 11.88 -7.88
CA ILE A 136 -12.50 10.61 -8.12
C ILE A 136 -12.05 10.48 -9.58
N GLU A 137 -12.90 10.88 -10.52
CA GLU A 137 -12.61 10.81 -11.95
C GLU A 137 -11.44 11.70 -12.34
N GLU A 138 -11.34 12.89 -11.76
CA GLU A 138 -10.23 13.82 -12.00
C GLU A 138 -8.92 13.28 -11.42
N ILE A 139 -8.97 12.70 -10.22
CA ILE A 139 -7.81 12.09 -9.58
C ILE A 139 -7.31 10.91 -10.40
N ASN A 140 -8.23 10.08 -10.87
CA ASN A 140 -7.90 8.93 -11.70
C ASN A 140 -7.22 9.35 -13.02
N ALA A 141 -7.74 10.37 -13.68
CA ALA A 141 -7.15 10.91 -14.91
C ALA A 141 -5.74 11.45 -14.69
N ARG A 142 -5.52 12.18 -13.59
CA ARG A 142 -4.20 12.68 -13.22
C ARG A 142 -3.22 11.54 -12.94
N ALA A 143 -3.68 10.51 -12.22
CA ALA A 143 -2.86 9.34 -11.91
C ALA A 143 -2.42 8.60 -13.17
N LEU A 144 -3.33 8.35 -14.09
CA LEU A 144 -3.02 7.69 -15.36
C LEU A 144 -2.05 8.51 -16.20
N ALA A 145 -2.25 9.83 -16.31
CA ALA A 145 -1.36 10.72 -17.04
C ALA A 145 0.05 10.73 -16.43
N ALA A 146 0.14 10.80 -15.10
CA ALA A 146 1.42 10.81 -14.38
C ALA A 146 2.18 9.49 -14.56
N ILE A 147 1.49 8.36 -14.53
CA ILE A 147 2.08 7.04 -14.77
C ILE A 147 2.62 6.94 -16.20
N ASN A 148 1.83 7.36 -17.19
CA ASN A 148 2.24 7.33 -18.58
C ASN A 148 3.48 8.20 -18.82
N ASP A 149 3.52 9.41 -18.28
CA ASP A 149 4.65 10.31 -18.38
C ASP A 149 5.91 9.71 -17.75
N HIS A 150 5.78 9.03 -16.62
CA HIS A 150 6.89 8.39 -15.92
C HIS A 150 7.46 7.20 -16.72
N VAL A 151 6.58 6.36 -17.28
CA VAL A 151 6.96 5.16 -18.03
C VAL A 151 7.56 5.53 -19.40
N GLU A 152 7.00 6.53 -20.07
CA GLU A 152 7.47 7.00 -21.38
C GLU A 152 8.72 7.89 -21.29
N GLY A 153 8.89 8.55 -20.14
CA GLY A 153 10.06 9.39 -19.87
C GLY A 153 11.24 8.59 -19.44
#